data_36d6d2fb1d0e69692c85b9a93afe51a6
#
_entry.id   36d6d2fb1d0e69692c85b9a93afe51a6
#
_cell.length_a   1.000
_cell.length_b   1.000
_cell.length_c   1.000
_cell.angle_alpha   90.00
_cell.angle_beta   90.00
_cell.angle_gamma   90.00
#
_symmetry.space_group_name_H-M   'P 1'
#
loop_
_entity.id
_entity.type
_entity.pdbx_description
1 polymer ?
#
loop_
_entity_poly.entity_id
_entity_poly.type
_entity_poly.pdbx_seq_one_letter_code
_entity_poly.pdbx_strand_id
1 'polypeptide(L)' 'MLEDAIERRIDAGRKIDELESELQKLGLDRSRLAQAVDAAEARSERLEDANKDVSRRLVAAMESIRSVIEKHES' A
#
# COMPACT_ATOMS: atom_id res chain seq x y z
N MET A 1 -15.19 -51.88 -8.94
CA MET A 1 -13.79 -51.73 -8.51
C MET A 1 -13.01 -50.85 -9.44
N LEU A 2 -12.92 -51.15 -10.73
CA LEU A 2 -12.23 -50.31 -11.70
C LEU A 2 -12.87 -48.94 -11.86
N GLU A 3 -14.18 -48.87 -11.83
CA GLU A 3 -14.96 -47.64 -11.95
C GLU A 3 -14.66 -46.67 -10.80
N ASP A 4 -14.57 -47.18 -9.57
CA ASP A 4 -14.26 -46.39 -8.39
C ASP A 4 -12.84 -45.79 -8.45
N ALA A 5 -11.89 -46.59 -8.96
CA ALA A 5 -10.50 -46.13 -9.11
C ALA A 5 -10.41 -45.03 -10.17
N ILE A 6 -11.18 -45.13 -11.26
CA ILE A 6 -11.23 -44.11 -12.31
C ILE A 6 -11.88 -42.82 -11.76
N GLU A 7 -12.97 -42.94 -11.04
CA GLU A 7 -13.65 -41.80 -10.43
C GLU A 7 -12.73 -41.04 -9.45
N ARG A 8 -11.98 -41.79 -8.63
CA ARG A 8 -11.01 -41.19 -7.70
C ARG A 8 -9.91 -40.44 -8.44
N ARG A 9 -9.45 -40.93 -9.56
CA ARG A 9 -8.44 -40.25 -10.38
C ARG A 9 -8.99 -38.98 -11.01
N ILE A 10 -10.22 -39.01 -11.47
CA ILE A 10 -10.88 -37.86 -12.06
C ILE A 10 -11.09 -36.78 -10.96
N ASP A 11 -11.55 -37.19 -9.79
CA ASP A 11 -11.75 -36.27 -8.67
C ASP A 11 -10.42 -35.66 -8.18
N ALA A 12 -9.36 -36.46 -8.09
CA ALA A 12 -8.04 -35.97 -7.75
C ALA A 12 -7.53 -34.97 -8.78
N GLY A 13 -7.74 -35.26 -10.07
CA GLY A 13 -7.38 -34.33 -11.14
C GLY A 13 -8.13 -33.02 -11.07
N ARG A 14 -9.42 -33.03 -10.75
CA ARG A 14 -10.22 -31.82 -10.57
C ARG A 14 -9.72 -31.00 -9.38
N LYS A 15 -9.38 -31.66 -8.27
CA LYS A 15 -8.83 -30.98 -7.10
C LYS A 15 -7.50 -30.32 -7.39
N ILE A 16 -6.64 -30.97 -8.15
CA ILE A 16 -5.37 -30.41 -8.57
C ILE A 16 -5.59 -29.17 -9.42
N ASP A 17 -6.50 -29.23 -10.38
CA ASP A 17 -6.82 -28.09 -11.25
C ASP A 17 -7.40 -26.92 -10.44
N GLU A 18 -8.29 -27.21 -9.49
CA GLU A 18 -8.85 -26.20 -8.60
C GLU A 18 -7.77 -25.54 -7.75
N LEU A 19 -6.87 -26.33 -7.18
CA LEU A 19 -5.76 -25.82 -6.37
C LEU A 19 -4.81 -24.98 -7.20
N GLU A 20 -4.49 -25.40 -8.42
CA GLU A 20 -3.65 -24.61 -9.32
C GLU A 20 -4.31 -23.26 -9.66
N SER A 21 -5.61 -23.27 -9.92
CA SER A 21 -6.36 -22.05 -10.17
C SER A 21 -6.36 -21.11 -8.96
N GLU A 22 -6.56 -21.66 -7.76
CA GLU A 22 -6.51 -20.89 -6.52
C GLU A 22 -5.13 -20.30 -6.25
N LEU A 23 -4.07 -21.09 -6.52
CA LEU A 23 -2.69 -20.61 -6.38
C LEU A 23 -2.41 -19.45 -7.33
N GLN A 24 -2.88 -19.51 -8.56
CA GLN A 24 -2.75 -18.41 -9.51
C GLN A 24 -3.46 -17.16 -9.03
N LYS A 25 -4.68 -17.29 -8.52
CA LYS A 25 -5.44 -16.18 -7.96
C LYS A 25 -4.74 -15.55 -6.76
N LEU A 26 -4.23 -16.38 -5.86
CA LEU A 26 -3.48 -15.92 -4.70
C LEU A 26 -2.21 -15.18 -5.11
N GLY A 27 -1.51 -15.66 -6.14
CA GLY A 27 -0.35 -15.00 -6.69
C GLY A 27 -0.68 -13.62 -7.25
N LEU A 28 -1.79 -13.50 -7.98
CA LEU A 28 -2.26 -12.22 -8.51
C LEU A 28 -2.67 -11.26 -7.39
N ASP A 29 -3.38 -11.77 -6.39
CA ASP A 29 -3.80 -10.97 -5.23
C ASP A 29 -2.59 -10.47 -4.44
N ARG A 30 -1.60 -11.32 -4.26
CA ARG A 30 -0.34 -10.94 -3.60
C ARG A 30 0.35 -9.81 -4.35
N SER A 31 0.42 -9.90 -5.67
CA SER A 31 1.02 -8.85 -6.49
C SER A 31 0.25 -7.54 -6.40
N ARG A 32 -1.07 -7.59 -6.41
CA ARG A 32 -1.92 -6.41 -6.24
C ARG A 32 -1.74 -5.76 -4.89
N LEU A 33 -1.68 -6.57 -3.83
CA LEU A 33 -1.46 -6.08 -2.47
C LEU A 33 -0.09 -5.43 -2.34
N ALA A 34 0.96 -6.04 -2.90
CA ALA A 34 2.29 -5.46 -2.88
C ALA A 34 2.33 -4.10 -3.58
N GLN A 35 1.68 -3.98 -4.75
CA GLN A 35 1.58 -2.72 -5.47
C GLN A 35 0.79 -1.67 -4.69
N ALA A 36 -0.30 -2.09 -4.03
CA ALA A 36 -1.10 -1.19 -3.21
C ALA A 36 -0.32 -0.67 -2.00
N VAL A 37 0.46 -1.53 -1.35
CA VAL A 37 1.32 -1.13 -0.23
C VAL A 37 2.39 -0.15 -0.70
N ASP A 38 3.08 -0.44 -1.81
CA ASP A 38 4.08 0.45 -2.36
C ASP A 38 3.50 1.83 -2.71
N ALA A 39 2.32 1.86 -3.31
CA ALA A 39 1.64 3.10 -3.63
C ALA A 39 1.23 3.88 -2.37
N ALA A 40 0.77 3.18 -1.34
CA ALA A 40 0.40 3.79 -0.07
C ALA A 40 1.63 4.37 0.65
N GLU A 41 2.75 3.65 0.65
CA GLU A 41 4.00 4.13 1.23
C GLU A 41 4.52 5.37 0.51
N ALA A 42 4.50 5.37 -0.83
CA ALA A 42 4.92 6.53 -1.61
C ALA A 42 4.04 7.76 -1.34
N ARG A 43 2.74 7.55 -1.18
CA ARG A 43 1.82 8.62 -0.83
C ARG A 43 2.09 9.17 0.57
N SER A 44 2.34 8.27 1.52
CA SER A 44 2.66 8.64 2.90
C SER A 44 3.93 9.47 2.96
N GLU A 45 4.98 9.09 2.24
CA GLU A 45 6.23 9.86 2.16
C GLU A 45 6.01 11.26 1.59
N ARG A 46 5.20 11.37 0.53
CA ARG A 46 4.88 12.67 -0.07
C ARG A 46 4.12 13.56 0.90
N LEU A 47 3.19 12.99 1.65
CA LEU A 47 2.45 13.73 2.67
C LEU A 47 3.35 14.19 3.81
N GLU A 48 4.28 13.35 4.26
CA GLU A 48 5.27 13.73 5.28
C GLU A 48 6.15 14.88 4.79
N ASP A 49 6.65 14.80 3.57
CA ASP A 49 7.47 15.85 2.97
C ASP A 49 6.70 17.16 2.84
N ALA A 50 5.46 17.09 2.38
CA ALA A 50 4.59 18.26 2.29
C ALA A 50 4.32 18.87 3.66
N ASN A 51 4.07 18.04 4.67
CA ASN A 51 3.87 18.49 6.04
C ASN A 51 5.11 19.19 6.61
N LYS A 52 6.29 18.65 6.37
CA LYS A 52 7.54 19.27 6.80
C LYS A 52 7.74 20.62 6.14
N ASP A 53 7.44 20.70 4.84
CA ASP A 53 7.57 21.96 4.09
C ASP A 53 6.60 23.02 4.60
N VAL A 54 5.34 22.66 4.81
CA VAL A 54 4.33 23.56 5.38
C VAL A 54 4.73 24.01 6.76
N SER A 55 5.23 23.10 7.61
CA SER A 55 5.68 23.44 8.96
C SER A 55 6.83 24.46 8.96
N ARG A 56 7.79 24.30 8.07
CA ARG A 56 8.90 25.26 7.91
C ARG A 56 8.40 26.63 7.49
N ARG A 57 7.46 26.67 6.55
CA ARG A 57 6.87 27.92 6.07
C ARG A 57 6.08 28.62 7.15
N LEU A 58 5.33 27.87 7.96
CA LEU A 58 4.59 28.43 9.09
C LEU A 58 5.54 29.03 10.13
N VAL A 59 6.59 28.32 10.49
CA VAL A 59 7.59 28.82 11.44
C VAL A 59 8.25 30.09 10.89
N ALA A 60 8.67 30.08 9.63
CA ALA A 60 9.28 31.23 9.00
C ALA A 60 8.32 32.43 8.97
N ALA A 61 7.06 32.22 8.65
CA ALA A 61 6.05 33.28 8.67
C ALA A 61 5.83 33.85 10.06
N MET A 62 5.77 33.00 11.08
CA MET A 62 5.64 33.42 12.47
C MET A 62 6.85 34.24 12.93
N GLU A 63 8.05 33.84 12.56
CA GLU A 63 9.27 34.58 12.88
C GLU A 63 9.29 35.95 12.18
N SER A 64 8.84 36.03 10.94
CA SER A 64 8.72 37.27 10.19
C SER A 64 7.75 38.25 10.87
N ILE A 65 6.58 37.75 11.27
CA ILE A 65 5.58 38.54 11.98
C ILE A 65 6.16 39.04 13.32
N ARG A 66 6.77 38.15 14.06
CA ARG A 66 7.39 38.47 15.34
C ARG A 66 8.45 39.59 15.19
N SER A 67 9.28 39.47 14.17
CA SER A 67 10.30 40.47 13.88
C SER A 67 9.70 41.85 13.59
N VAL A 68 8.61 41.89 12.81
CA VAL A 68 7.90 43.14 12.50
C VAL A 68 7.34 43.77 13.77
N ILE A 69 6.71 42.98 14.62
CA ILE A 69 6.13 43.42 15.88
C ILE A 69 7.22 44.02 16.80
N GLU A 70 8.34 43.32 16.95
CA GLU A 70 9.48 43.77 17.76
C GLU A 70 10.05 45.09 17.24
N LYS A 71 10.14 45.28 15.94
CA LYS A 71 10.59 46.56 15.35
C LYS A 71 9.65 47.70 15.64
N HIS A 72 8.34 47.45 15.66
CA HIS A 72 7.33 48.48 15.96
C HIS A 72 7.27 48.84 17.44
N GLU A 73 7.65 47.92 18.33
CA GLU A 73 7.67 48.19 19.78
C GLU A 73 8.91 48.98 20.24
N SER A 74 9.96 48.88 19.46
CA SER A 74 11.19 49.60 19.76
C SER A 74 11.20 50.97 19.07
#